data_d39d9fc6221bb131d49ba13ee2629689
#
_entry.id   d39d9fc6221bb131d49ba13ee2629689
#
_cell.length_a   1.000
_cell.length_b   1.000
_cell.length_c   1.000
_cell.angle_alpha   90.00
_cell.angle_beta   90.00
_cell.angle_gamma   90.00
#
_symmetry.space_group_name_H-M   'P 1'
#
loop_
_entity.id
_entity.type
_entity.pdbx_description
1 polymer ?
#
loop_
_entity_poly.entity_id
_entity_poly.type
_entity_poly.pdbx_seq_one_letter_code
_entity_poly.pdbx_strand_id
1 'polypeptide(L)'
;MIGPALEAALGCVVVRAEGYDTDCLGTFSGEIKRLDNQLQTARMKARIGMDLTGASLGIASEGSFVADPFGGWMPWNIEVLVWIDDEHQLEIVGMAQGPARSRHACLRSLSDLEKFAREAGFPEHHLILRPQSELDPRAQKGLCDWHALQQAFTVCQQQANNQLVYAENDHRAFCDPTRQSMIQRAAADLLQKIQSRCPVCQMPGFSITSHATGLPCRACGNGTRLAKSHTWQCHICDHRLEQATRDTHADARCCDVCNP
;
A
#
# COMPACT_ATOMS: atom_id res chain seq x y z
N MET A 1 11.20 -9.68 1.47
CA MET A 1 10.52 -9.10 0.29
C MET A 1 11.24 -7.85 -0.20
N ILE A 2 11.36 -6.79 0.62
CA ILE A 2 12.03 -5.52 0.24
C ILE A 2 13.53 -5.50 0.57
N GLY A 3 13.99 -6.24 1.58
CA GLY A 3 15.39 -6.26 2.07
C GLY A 3 16.43 -6.41 0.96
N PRO A 4 16.39 -7.49 0.13
CA PRO A 4 17.39 -7.69 -0.91
C PRO A 4 17.51 -6.55 -1.92
N ALA A 5 16.40 -5.87 -2.25
CA ALA A 5 16.44 -4.73 -3.17
C ALA A 5 17.11 -3.50 -2.53
N LEU A 6 16.85 -3.27 -1.25
CA LEU A 6 17.48 -2.18 -0.49
C LEU A 6 18.98 -2.45 -0.29
N GLU A 7 19.35 -3.66 0.11
CA GLU A 7 20.74 -4.07 0.31
C GLU A 7 21.58 -3.90 -0.96
N ALA A 8 21.04 -4.41 -2.10
CA ALA A 8 21.72 -4.28 -3.39
C ALA A 8 21.86 -2.82 -3.86
N ALA A 9 20.85 -1.99 -3.61
CA ALA A 9 20.83 -0.61 -4.10
C ALA A 9 21.61 0.38 -3.21
N LEU A 10 21.68 0.11 -1.89
CA LEU A 10 22.22 1.05 -0.90
C LEU A 10 23.52 0.57 -0.25
N GLY A 11 23.94 -0.68 -0.52
CA GLY A 11 25.15 -1.27 0.08
C GLY A 11 25.06 -1.42 1.61
N CYS A 12 23.84 -1.61 2.14
CA CYS A 12 23.58 -1.79 3.56
C CYS A 12 23.17 -3.23 3.88
N VAL A 13 23.04 -3.55 5.16
CA VAL A 13 22.43 -4.79 5.64
C VAL A 13 21.09 -4.47 6.25
N VAL A 14 20.05 -5.16 5.79
CA VAL A 14 18.69 -5.01 6.32
C VAL A 14 18.44 -6.04 7.40
N VAL A 15 18.32 -5.58 8.65
CA VAL A 15 18.02 -6.42 9.81
C VAL A 15 16.54 -6.34 10.14
N ARG A 16 15.90 -7.48 10.34
CA ARG A 16 14.54 -7.53 10.86
C ARG A 16 14.56 -7.30 12.36
N ALA A 17 13.86 -6.26 12.82
CA ALA A 17 13.63 -6.07 14.25
C ALA A 17 12.67 -7.16 14.76
N GLU A 18 13.04 -7.79 15.87
CA GLU A 18 12.26 -8.81 16.55
C GLU A 18 11.89 -8.32 17.97
N GLY A 19 10.89 -8.94 18.59
CA GLY A 19 10.50 -8.62 19.96
C GLY A 19 9.34 -7.65 20.11
N TYR A 20 8.73 -7.20 19.01
CA TYR A 20 7.53 -6.38 19.03
C TYR A 20 6.47 -6.91 18.06
N ASP A 21 5.26 -7.10 18.58
CA ASP A 21 4.10 -7.47 17.75
C ASP A 21 3.48 -6.21 17.13
N THR A 22 3.75 -5.99 15.85
CA THR A 22 3.23 -4.82 15.11
C THR A 22 1.72 -4.84 14.91
N ASP A 23 1.04 -5.97 15.15
CA ASP A 23 -0.41 -6.08 15.07
C ASP A 23 -1.09 -5.27 16.20
N CYS A 24 -0.38 -5.00 17.30
CA CYS A 24 -0.83 -4.07 18.35
C CYS A 24 -1.08 -2.64 17.85
N LEU A 25 -0.52 -2.25 16.71
CA LEU A 25 -0.72 -0.93 16.09
C LEU A 25 -1.91 -0.88 15.10
N GLY A 26 -2.61 -1.99 14.95
CA GLY A 26 -3.77 -2.17 14.09
C GLY A 26 -3.62 -3.35 13.14
N THR A 27 -4.70 -4.13 13.01
CA THR A 27 -4.75 -5.31 12.14
C THR A 27 -5.58 -5.06 10.89
N PHE A 28 -5.21 -5.70 9.77
CA PHE A 28 -6.06 -5.70 8.56
C PHE A 28 -7.36 -6.46 8.76
N SER A 29 -7.34 -7.46 9.62
CA SER A 29 -8.50 -8.28 9.97
C SER A 29 -9.46 -7.61 10.97
N GLY A 30 -9.21 -6.35 11.34
CA GLY A 30 -10.14 -5.51 12.10
C GLY A 30 -10.23 -5.78 13.60
N GLU A 31 -9.45 -6.72 14.14
CA GLU A 31 -9.48 -7.07 15.57
C GLU A 31 -8.90 -5.94 16.44
N ILE A 32 -7.89 -5.24 15.92
CA ILE A 32 -7.31 -4.06 16.58
C ILE A 32 -7.46 -2.88 15.64
N LYS A 33 -8.23 -1.87 16.08
CA LYS A 33 -8.43 -0.65 15.32
C LYS A 33 -7.11 0.13 15.24
N ARG A 34 -6.75 0.58 14.02
CA ARG A 34 -5.61 1.48 13.84
C ARG A 34 -5.85 2.78 14.62
N LEU A 35 -4.87 3.19 15.40
CA LEU A 35 -4.95 4.39 16.25
C LEU A 35 -4.66 5.67 15.47
N ASP A 36 -3.94 5.58 14.35
CA ASP A 36 -3.45 6.73 13.60
C ASP A 36 -3.59 6.51 12.08
N ASN A 37 -3.25 7.53 11.29
CA ASN A 37 -3.22 7.39 9.84
C ASN A 37 -2.08 6.46 9.39
N GLN A 38 -2.15 5.99 8.14
CA GLN A 38 -1.23 5.03 7.56
C GLN A 38 0.25 5.45 7.68
N LEU A 39 0.55 6.71 7.38
CA LEU A 39 1.92 7.23 7.40
C LEU A 39 2.47 7.29 8.83
N GLN A 40 1.68 7.72 9.80
CA GLN A 40 2.07 7.76 11.21
C GLN A 40 2.31 6.35 11.76
N THR A 41 1.44 5.39 11.41
CA THR A 41 1.65 3.99 11.79
C THR A 41 2.96 3.43 11.22
N ALA A 42 3.30 3.74 9.96
CA ALA A 42 4.57 3.33 9.37
C ALA A 42 5.77 3.98 10.10
N ARG A 43 5.68 5.28 10.44
CA ARG A 43 6.71 5.97 11.26
C ARG A 43 6.92 5.31 12.61
N MET A 44 5.83 5.02 13.32
CA MET A 44 5.90 4.34 14.62
C MET A 44 6.58 2.98 14.50
N LYS A 45 6.24 2.18 13.50
CA LYS A 45 6.88 0.89 13.23
C LYS A 45 8.38 1.03 12.95
N ALA A 46 8.77 2.01 12.13
CA ALA A 46 10.18 2.27 11.85
C ALA A 46 10.93 2.67 13.12
N ARG A 47 10.38 3.57 13.94
CA ARG A 47 10.98 4.01 15.21
C ARG A 47 11.12 2.87 16.21
N ILE A 48 10.09 2.05 16.39
CA ILE A 48 10.16 0.86 17.24
C ILE A 48 11.28 -0.08 16.78
N GLY A 49 11.42 -0.30 15.48
CA GLY A 49 12.50 -1.11 14.93
C GLY A 49 13.89 -0.53 15.21
N MET A 50 14.06 0.79 15.07
CA MET A 50 15.30 1.50 15.41
C MET A 50 15.64 1.35 16.91
N ASP A 51 14.66 1.58 17.79
CA ASP A 51 14.85 1.47 19.25
C ASP A 51 15.25 0.05 19.68
N LEU A 52 14.63 -0.98 19.08
CA LEU A 52 14.91 -2.37 19.39
C LEU A 52 16.30 -2.83 18.92
N THR A 53 16.80 -2.25 17.84
CA THR A 53 18.07 -2.65 17.21
C THR A 53 19.23 -1.70 17.54
N GLY A 54 18.95 -0.52 18.08
CA GLY A 54 19.93 0.55 18.27
C GLY A 54 20.43 1.17 16.97
N ALA A 55 19.69 0.99 15.86
CA ALA A 55 20.07 1.50 14.55
C ALA A 55 19.66 2.96 14.38
N SER A 56 20.51 3.76 13.71
CA SER A 56 20.19 5.15 13.30
C SER A 56 19.34 5.23 12.04
N LEU A 57 19.21 4.11 11.32
CA LEU A 57 18.38 3.99 10.12
C LEU A 57 17.21 3.03 10.37
N GLY A 58 16.01 3.44 9.97
CA GLY A 58 14.82 2.62 10.09
C GLY A 58 13.97 2.61 8.82
N ILE A 59 13.34 1.47 8.55
CA ILE A 59 12.37 1.35 7.47
C ILE A 59 11.16 0.54 7.95
N ALA A 60 9.98 1.00 7.58
CA ALA A 60 8.76 0.23 7.78
C ALA A 60 7.78 0.46 6.64
N SER A 61 6.91 -0.52 6.42
CA SER A 61 5.81 -0.44 5.46
C SER A 61 4.46 -0.48 6.16
N GLU A 62 3.49 0.20 5.57
CA GLU A 62 2.10 0.15 5.99
C GLU A 62 1.18 0.21 4.79
N GLY A 63 0.11 -0.62 4.80
CA GLY A 63 -0.87 -0.66 3.74
C GLY A 63 -2.24 -0.15 4.19
N SER A 64 -3.07 0.26 3.24
CA SER A 64 -4.50 0.50 3.45
C SER A 64 -5.32 0.11 2.24
N PHE A 65 -6.58 -0.24 2.49
CA PHE A 65 -7.56 -0.50 1.45
C PHE A 65 -8.67 0.53 1.58
N VAL A 66 -8.94 1.21 0.48
CA VAL A 66 -9.93 2.30 0.40
C VAL A 66 -10.77 2.13 -0.86
N ALA A 67 -11.77 2.97 -1.06
CA ALA A 67 -12.43 3.11 -2.35
C ALA A 67 -11.49 3.81 -3.35
N ASP A 68 -11.60 3.49 -4.65
CA ASP A 68 -10.76 4.12 -5.67
C ASP A 68 -11.01 5.63 -5.75
N PRO A 69 -9.96 6.42 -6.09
CA PRO A 69 -10.05 7.89 -6.10
C PRO A 69 -10.85 8.46 -7.30
N PHE A 70 -11.28 7.62 -8.25
CA PHE A 70 -11.92 8.08 -9.50
C PHE A 70 -13.44 8.03 -9.43
N GLY A 71 -14.03 7.18 -8.59
CA GLY A 71 -15.48 7.06 -8.49
C GLY A 71 -15.93 6.18 -7.32
N GLY A 72 -15.00 5.57 -6.61
CA GLY A 72 -15.30 4.70 -5.46
C GLY A 72 -15.89 3.34 -5.85
N TRP A 73 -15.71 2.91 -7.11
CA TRP A 73 -16.34 1.72 -7.65
C TRP A 73 -15.58 0.42 -7.36
N MET A 74 -14.30 0.53 -7.07
CA MET A 74 -13.45 -0.64 -6.85
C MET A 74 -12.57 -0.51 -5.61
N PRO A 75 -12.17 -1.62 -4.97
CA PRO A 75 -11.18 -1.60 -3.91
C PRO A 75 -9.83 -1.07 -4.42
N TRP A 76 -9.19 -0.23 -3.63
CA TRP A 76 -7.92 0.39 -3.95
C TRP A 76 -6.93 0.17 -2.83
N ASN A 77 -5.75 -0.34 -3.17
CA ASN A 77 -4.66 -0.52 -2.22
C ASN A 77 -3.69 0.65 -2.31
N ILE A 78 -3.30 1.19 -1.17
CA ILE A 78 -2.24 2.17 -1.01
C ILE A 78 -1.18 1.56 -0.10
N GLU A 79 0.06 1.48 -0.55
CA GLU A 79 1.22 1.06 0.26
C GLU A 79 2.18 2.22 0.42
N VAL A 80 2.63 2.44 1.65
CA VAL A 80 3.68 3.41 1.97
C VAL A 80 4.86 2.70 2.62
N LEU A 81 6.06 3.13 2.27
CA LEU A 81 7.29 2.78 2.95
C LEU A 81 7.92 4.05 3.47
N VAL A 82 8.28 4.05 4.75
CA VAL A 82 8.97 5.17 5.39
C VAL A 82 10.41 4.77 5.65
N TRP A 83 11.34 5.58 5.18
CA TRP A 83 12.76 5.54 5.52
C TRP A 83 13.07 6.69 6.47
N ILE A 84 13.68 6.40 7.61
CA ILE A 84 14.08 7.38 8.62
C ILE A 84 15.60 7.28 8.80
N ASP A 85 16.26 8.42 8.79
CA ASP A 85 17.69 8.57 9.03
C ASP A 85 17.91 9.65 10.10
N ASP A 86 18.27 9.22 11.29
CA ASP A 86 18.45 10.12 12.44
C ASP A 86 19.76 10.89 12.39
N GLU A 87 20.78 10.36 11.71
CA GLU A 87 22.05 11.07 11.55
C GLU A 87 21.91 12.33 10.69
N HIS A 88 21.06 12.24 9.64
CA HIS A 88 20.82 13.35 8.73
C HIS A 88 19.49 14.07 9.00
N GLN A 89 18.73 13.67 10.03
CA GLN A 89 17.39 14.21 10.34
C GLN A 89 16.48 14.17 9.11
N LEU A 90 16.49 13.05 8.40
CA LEU A 90 15.86 12.88 7.11
C LEU A 90 14.76 11.81 7.17
N GLU A 91 13.63 12.12 6.54
CA GLU A 91 12.57 11.15 6.27
C GLU A 91 12.26 11.14 4.78
N ILE A 92 12.21 9.95 4.18
CA ILE A 92 11.81 9.76 2.79
C ILE A 92 10.68 8.75 2.75
N VAL A 93 9.64 9.07 1.98
CA VAL A 93 8.44 8.22 1.83
C VAL A 93 8.32 7.73 0.40
N GLY A 94 8.35 6.41 0.24
CA GLY A 94 7.97 5.74 -0.99
C GLY A 94 6.49 5.35 -0.96
N MET A 95 5.81 5.45 -2.10
CA MET A 95 4.39 5.15 -2.20
C MET A 95 4.06 4.44 -3.51
N ALA A 96 3.11 3.51 -3.42
CA ALA A 96 2.44 2.97 -4.60
C ALA A 96 0.96 2.79 -4.30
N GLN A 97 0.13 2.90 -5.33
CA GLN A 97 -1.29 2.68 -5.21
C GLN A 97 -1.86 2.08 -6.49
N GLY A 98 -2.98 1.39 -6.36
CA GLY A 98 -3.62 0.75 -7.49
C GLY A 98 -4.81 -0.13 -7.11
N PRO A 99 -5.50 -0.70 -8.12
CA PRO A 99 -6.61 -1.61 -7.89
C PRO A 99 -6.21 -2.77 -6.98
N ALA A 100 -7.12 -3.14 -6.10
CA ALA A 100 -6.96 -4.25 -5.17
C ALA A 100 -7.99 -5.35 -5.45
N ARG A 101 -7.62 -6.57 -5.10
CA ARG A 101 -8.57 -7.67 -5.00
C ARG A 101 -9.03 -7.74 -3.54
N SER A 102 -10.20 -7.20 -3.25
CA SER A 102 -10.80 -7.24 -1.91
C SER A 102 -12.26 -7.63 -2.05
N ARG A 103 -12.57 -8.84 -1.68
CA ARG A 103 -13.93 -9.40 -1.73
C ARG A 103 -14.31 -9.94 -0.37
N HIS A 104 -15.58 -9.83 -0.04
CA HIS A 104 -16.19 -10.46 1.12
C HIS A 104 -17.61 -10.90 0.78
N ALA A 105 -18.10 -11.91 1.49
CA ALA A 105 -19.46 -12.41 1.36
C ALA A 105 -19.88 -13.23 2.57
N CYS A 106 -21.19 -13.30 2.80
CA CYS A 106 -21.79 -14.28 3.69
C CYS A 106 -22.23 -15.51 2.89
N LEU A 107 -21.73 -16.69 3.27
CA LEU A 107 -21.88 -17.94 2.55
C LEU A 107 -22.73 -18.92 3.36
N ARG A 108 -23.53 -19.74 2.67
CA ARG A 108 -24.42 -20.75 3.29
C ARG A 108 -24.02 -22.17 2.97
N SER A 109 -23.33 -22.39 1.86
CA SER A 109 -23.02 -23.74 1.35
C SER A 109 -21.59 -23.84 0.85
N LEU A 110 -21.08 -25.07 0.72
CA LEU A 110 -19.77 -25.32 0.09
C LEU A 110 -19.74 -24.87 -1.37
N SER A 111 -20.88 -24.93 -2.08
CA SER A 111 -20.96 -24.41 -3.45
C SER A 111 -20.76 -22.89 -3.50
N ASP A 112 -21.34 -22.14 -2.53
CA ASP A 112 -21.12 -20.71 -2.41
C ASP A 112 -19.64 -20.41 -2.11
N LEU A 113 -19.04 -21.22 -1.22
CA LEU A 113 -17.61 -21.09 -0.88
C LEU A 113 -16.71 -21.28 -2.10
N GLU A 114 -16.94 -22.33 -2.89
CA GLU A 114 -16.15 -22.62 -4.09
C GLU A 114 -16.26 -21.47 -5.11
N LYS A 115 -17.45 -20.96 -5.35
CA LYS A 115 -17.68 -19.83 -6.24
C LYS A 115 -16.94 -18.59 -5.73
N PHE A 116 -17.16 -18.23 -4.47
CA PHE A 116 -16.51 -17.09 -3.83
C PHE A 116 -14.98 -17.20 -3.90
N ALA A 117 -14.42 -18.37 -3.52
CA ALA A 117 -12.98 -18.59 -3.50
C ALA A 117 -12.33 -18.40 -4.88
N ARG A 118 -12.95 -18.95 -5.95
CA ARG A 118 -12.45 -18.74 -7.33
C ARG A 118 -12.48 -17.26 -7.71
N GLU A 119 -13.56 -16.55 -7.42
CA GLU A 119 -13.70 -15.11 -7.70
C GLU A 119 -12.73 -14.26 -6.85
N ALA A 120 -12.41 -14.69 -5.62
CA ALA A 120 -11.47 -14.05 -4.73
C ALA A 120 -10.00 -14.31 -5.10
N GLY A 121 -9.72 -15.20 -6.07
CA GLY A 121 -8.39 -15.54 -6.55
C GLY A 121 -7.66 -16.58 -5.70
N PHE A 122 -8.41 -17.41 -4.98
CA PHE A 122 -7.89 -18.53 -4.21
C PHE A 122 -7.33 -19.62 -5.15
N PRO A 123 -6.23 -20.31 -4.82
CA PRO A 123 -5.51 -20.29 -3.53
C PRO A 123 -4.41 -19.22 -3.41
N GLU A 124 -4.00 -18.55 -4.49
CA GLU A 124 -2.91 -17.57 -4.49
C GLU A 124 -3.19 -16.39 -3.55
N HIS A 125 -4.45 -15.90 -3.53
CA HIS A 125 -4.95 -14.99 -2.53
C HIS A 125 -5.59 -15.82 -1.42
N HIS A 126 -4.98 -15.81 -0.24
CA HIS A 126 -5.51 -16.53 0.90
C HIS A 126 -6.84 -15.93 1.36
N LEU A 127 -7.58 -16.74 2.10
CA LEU A 127 -8.88 -16.33 2.65
C LEU A 127 -8.87 -16.35 4.17
N ILE A 128 -9.78 -15.57 4.73
CA ILE A 128 -10.21 -15.61 6.13
C ILE A 128 -11.66 -16.07 6.15
N LEU A 129 -11.98 -17.00 7.04
CA LEU A 129 -13.36 -17.39 7.36
C LEU A 129 -13.67 -17.07 8.81
N ARG A 130 -14.91 -16.61 9.06
CA ARG A 130 -15.43 -16.33 10.40
C ARG A 130 -16.83 -16.91 10.56
N PRO A 131 -17.20 -17.38 11.74
CA PRO A 131 -18.60 -17.66 12.02
C PRO A 131 -19.40 -16.36 11.91
N GLN A 132 -20.57 -16.41 11.23
CA GLN A 132 -21.65 -15.44 11.29
C GLN A 132 -21.36 -14.05 10.67
N SER A 133 -20.29 -13.33 11.04
CA SER A 133 -20.07 -11.93 10.60
C SER A 133 -18.59 -11.53 10.59
N GLU A 134 -18.31 -10.39 9.98
CA GLU A 134 -16.97 -9.77 9.94
C GLU A 134 -16.40 -9.42 11.32
N LEU A 135 -17.25 -9.22 12.31
CA LEU A 135 -16.86 -8.86 13.68
C LEU A 135 -16.64 -10.07 14.59
N ASP A 136 -16.87 -11.28 14.09
CA ASP A 136 -16.67 -12.48 14.92
C ASP A 136 -15.17 -12.69 15.18
N PRO A 137 -14.74 -12.75 16.46
CA PRO A 137 -13.33 -12.87 16.80
C PRO A 137 -12.71 -14.24 16.46
N ARG A 138 -13.53 -15.27 16.18
CA ARG A 138 -13.11 -16.64 15.88
C ARG A 138 -12.64 -16.80 14.43
N ALA A 139 -11.76 -15.90 13.96
CA ALA A 139 -11.28 -15.90 12.60
C ALA A 139 -10.30 -17.05 12.33
N GLN A 140 -10.54 -17.79 11.26
CA GLN A 140 -9.59 -18.74 10.69
C GLN A 140 -8.88 -18.06 9.51
N LYS A 141 -7.59 -17.79 9.66
CA LYS A 141 -6.80 -16.94 8.75
C LYS A 141 -5.76 -17.75 7.98
N GLY A 142 -5.32 -17.19 6.85
CA GLY A 142 -4.22 -17.77 6.06
C GLY A 142 -4.60 -19.03 5.32
N LEU A 143 -5.90 -19.23 5.05
CA LEU A 143 -6.37 -20.39 4.32
C LEU A 143 -5.89 -20.32 2.88
N CYS A 144 -5.07 -21.30 2.47
CA CYS A 144 -4.37 -21.31 1.17
C CYS A 144 -4.46 -22.67 0.43
N ASP A 145 -5.20 -23.64 0.96
CA ASP A 145 -5.50 -24.87 0.28
C ASP A 145 -6.97 -25.27 0.44
N TRP A 146 -7.50 -26.01 -0.54
CA TRP A 146 -8.93 -26.36 -0.59
C TRP A 146 -9.41 -27.22 0.56
N HIS A 147 -8.58 -28.13 1.05
CA HIS A 147 -8.96 -29.03 2.13
C HIS A 147 -9.10 -28.24 3.44
N ALA A 148 -8.10 -27.41 3.78
CA ALA A 148 -8.16 -26.54 4.95
C ALA A 148 -9.31 -25.54 4.86
N LEU A 149 -9.57 -24.97 3.66
CA LEU A 149 -10.68 -24.05 3.44
C LEU A 149 -12.05 -24.71 3.71
N GLN A 150 -12.28 -25.93 3.21
CA GLN A 150 -13.53 -26.67 3.43
C GLN A 150 -13.71 -27.09 4.89
N GLN A 151 -12.62 -27.51 5.56
CA GLN A 151 -12.66 -27.81 6.99
C GLN A 151 -13.00 -26.56 7.82
N ALA A 152 -12.32 -25.45 7.54
CA ALA A 152 -12.58 -24.17 8.20
C ALA A 152 -14.04 -23.72 8.00
N PHE A 153 -14.59 -23.87 6.79
CA PHE A 153 -15.99 -23.56 6.51
C PHE A 153 -16.94 -24.38 7.38
N THR A 154 -16.73 -25.69 7.46
CA THR A 154 -17.56 -26.58 8.28
C THR A 154 -17.51 -26.19 9.76
N VAL A 155 -16.32 -25.89 10.28
CA VAL A 155 -16.16 -25.45 11.67
C VAL A 155 -16.83 -24.09 11.92
N CYS A 156 -16.65 -23.12 11.05
CA CYS A 156 -17.31 -21.82 11.17
C CYS A 156 -18.84 -21.95 11.09
N GLN A 157 -19.35 -22.78 10.19
CA GLN A 157 -20.79 -23.01 10.04
C GLN A 157 -21.41 -23.64 11.30
N GLN A 158 -20.73 -24.61 11.91
CA GLN A 158 -21.18 -25.24 13.17
C GLN A 158 -21.17 -24.25 14.35
N GLN A 159 -20.25 -23.30 14.35
CA GLN A 159 -20.14 -22.28 15.39
C GLN A 159 -21.06 -21.07 15.19
N ALA A 160 -21.64 -20.92 14.01
CA ALA A 160 -22.52 -19.80 13.69
C ALA A 160 -23.96 -20.11 14.11
N ASN A 161 -24.61 -19.19 14.83
CA ASN A 161 -26.00 -19.34 15.26
C ASN A 161 -27.00 -19.43 14.09
N ASN A 162 -26.66 -18.83 12.95
CA ASN A 162 -27.50 -18.72 11.76
C ASN A 162 -26.95 -19.51 10.56
N GLN A 163 -25.97 -20.38 10.80
CA GLN A 163 -25.26 -21.17 9.78
C GLN A 163 -24.63 -20.35 8.65
N LEU A 164 -24.44 -19.04 8.85
CA LEU A 164 -23.71 -18.17 7.92
C LEU A 164 -22.23 -18.22 8.24
N VAL A 165 -21.41 -18.26 7.19
CA VAL A 165 -19.95 -18.10 7.27
C VAL A 165 -19.56 -16.81 6.53
N TYR A 166 -18.93 -15.89 7.22
CA TYR A 166 -18.37 -14.72 6.60
C TYR A 166 -16.98 -15.07 6.02
N ALA A 167 -16.79 -14.78 4.74
CA ALA A 167 -15.56 -15.03 4.01
C ALA A 167 -14.99 -13.72 3.45
N GLU A 168 -13.69 -13.55 3.53
CA GLU A 168 -12.99 -12.36 2.98
C GLU A 168 -11.58 -12.71 2.49
N ASN A 169 -10.99 -11.87 1.63
CA ASN A 169 -9.57 -11.97 1.30
C ASN A 169 -8.69 -11.66 2.52
N ASP A 170 -7.61 -12.43 2.68
CA ASP A 170 -6.61 -12.19 3.71
C ASP A 170 -5.58 -11.15 3.22
N HIS A 171 -5.75 -9.92 3.66
CA HIS A 171 -4.92 -8.79 3.24
C HIS A 171 -3.57 -8.67 3.95
N ARG A 172 -3.14 -9.67 4.73
CA ARG A 172 -1.77 -9.69 5.25
C ARG A 172 -0.78 -9.85 4.10
N ALA A 173 0.35 -9.14 4.17
CA ALA A 173 1.29 -9.02 3.05
C ALA A 173 1.76 -10.35 2.46
N PHE A 174 1.92 -11.39 3.29
CA PHE A 174 2.36 -12.71 2.85
C PHE A 174 1.22 -13.58 2.27
N CYS A 175 -0.03 -13.13 2.38
CA CYS A 175 -1.23 -13.82 1.93
C CYS A 175 -1.81 -13.23 0.62
N ASP A 176 -1.33 -12.06 0.18
CA ASP A 176 -1.91 -11.30 -0.93
C ASP A 176 -0.85 -10.92 -1.97
N PRO A 177 -0.73 -11.65 -3.09
CA PRO A 177 0.24 -11.36 -4.16
C PRO A 177 0.07 -9.98 -4.79
N THR A 178 -1.16 -9.47 -4.89
CA THR A 178 -1.43 -8.14 -5.44
C THR A 178 -0.84 -7.08 -4.51
N ARG A 179 -1.02 -7.23 -3.21
CA ARG A 179 -0.42 -6.38 -2.19
C ARG A 179 1.11 -6.47 -2.20
N GLN A 180 1.68 -7.68 -2.34
CA GLN A 180 3.13 -7.86 -2.46
C GLN A 180 3.72 -7.06 -3.62
N SER A 181 3.08 -7.13 -4.79
CA SER A 181 3.48 -6.33 -5.95
C SER A 181 3.42 -4.83 -5.67
N MET A 182 2.41 -4.38 -4.95
CA MET A 182 2.26 -2.97 -4.58
C MET A 182 3.34 -2.51 -3.60
N ILE A 183 3.69 -3.34 -2.60
CA ILE A 183 4.82 -3.10 -1.69
C ILE A 183 6.14 -2.99 -2.46
N GLN A 184 6.37 -3.86 -3.46
CA GLN A 184 7.58 -3.79 -4.29
C GLN A 184 7.64 -2.49 -5.10
N ARG A 185 6.52 -2.02 -5.65
CA ARG A 185 6.43 -0.74 -6.36
C ARG A 185 6.70 0.44 -5.43
N ALA A 186 6.16 0.42 -4.21
CA ALA A 186 6.43 1.46 -3.21
C ALA A 186 7.91 1.46 -2.78
N ALA A 187 8.54 0.27 -2.69
CA ALA A 187 9.98 0.16 -2.43
C ALA A 187 10.83 0.71 -3.58
N ALA A 188 10.42 0.49 -4.83
CA ALA A 188 11.11 1.06 -5.99
C ALA A 188 11.01 2.59 -6.03
N ASP A 189 9.84 3.16 -5.71
CA ASP A 189 9.66 4.62 -5.58
C ASP A 189 10.52 5.19 -4.44
N LEU A 190 10.58 4.51 -3.29
CA LEU A 190 11.45 4.89 -2.19
C LEU A 190 12.92 4.91 -2.61
N LEU A 191 13.41 3.84 -3.25
CA LEU A 191 14.80 3.74 -3.71
C LEU A 191 15.14 4.83 -4.72
N GLN A 192 14.26 5.11 -5.67
CA GLN A 192 14.43 6.20 -6.62
C GLN A 192 14.59 7.55 -5.91
N LYS A 193 13.80 7.81 -4.88
CA LYS A 193 13.90 9.04 -4.08
C LYS A 193 15.18 9.09 -3.25
N ILE A 194 15.59 8.00 -2.62
CA ILE A 194 16.87 7.93 -1.86
C ILE A 194 18.06 8.18 -2.79
N GLN A 195 18.05 7.63 -4.00
CA GLN A 195 19.11 7.82 -4.99
C GLN A 195 19.12 9.23 -5.62
N SER A 196 17.99 9.92 -5.59
CA SER A 196 17.87 11.28 -6.11
C SER A 196 18.50 12.29 -5.13
N ARG A 197 19.62 12.88 -5.54
CA ARG A 197 20.36 13.81 -4.70
C ARG A 197 20.05 15.27 -5.07
N CYS A 198 19.96 16.11 -4.05
CA CYS A 198 19.84 17.55 -4.24
C CYS A 198 21.06 18.10 -4.99
N PRO A 199 20.88 18.90 -6.06
CA PRO A 199 22.01 19.46 -6.81
C PRO A 199 22.83 20.48 -6.00
N VAL A 200 22.28 21.01 -4.90
CA VAL A 200 22.96 22.02 -4.05
C VAL A 200 23.67 21.36 -2.87
N CYS A 201 22.96 20.61 -2.03
CA CYS A 201 23.55 20.06 -0.79
C CYS A 201 23.89 18.57 -0.88
N GLN A 202 23.62 17.91 -2.00
CA GLN A 202 23.88 16.49 -2.26
C GLN A 202 23.13 15.50 -1.34
N MET A 203 22.24 16.00 -0.49
CA MET A 203 21.41 15.13 0.37
C MET A 203 20.39 14.33 -0.45
N PRO A 204 20.12 13.07 -0.06
CA PRO A 204 19.11 12.25 -0.71
C PRO A 204 17.69 12.79 -0.52
N GLY A 205 16.73 12.29 -1.29
CA GLY A 205 15.33 12.64 -1.16
C GLY A 205 14.89 13.84 -1.99
N PHE A 206 15.72 14.33 -2.93
CA PHE A 206 15.30 15.38 -3.86
C PHE A 206 14.22 14.83 -4.80
N SER A 207 12.98 15.22 -4.59
CA SER A 207 11.84 14.62 -5.26
C SER A 207 10.75 15.63 -5.61
N ILE A 208 9.82 15.23 -6.46
CA ILE A 208 8.67 16.06 -6.83
C ILE A 208 7.75 16.20 -5.60
N THR A 209 7.52 17.45 -5.21
CA THR A 209 6.63 17.80 -4.08
C THR A 209 5.31 18.42 -4.55
N SER A 210 5.30 19.00 -5.76
CA SER A 210 4.09 19.58 -6.35
C SER A 210 4.16 19.59 -7.89
N HIS A 211 3.01 19.87 -8.50
CA HIS A 211 2.92 20.05 -9.94
C HIS A 211 2.00 21.24 -10.26
N ALA A 212 2.33 21.97 -11.29
CA ALA A 212 1.43 22.99 -11.85
C ALA A 212 0.64 22.37 -13.01
N THR A 213 -0.68 22.52 -12.97
CA THR A 213 -1.58 22.08 -14.04
C THR A 213 -1.66 23.10 -15.17
N GLY A 214 -2.35 22.78 -16.25
CA GLY A 214 -2.58 23.69 -17.36
C GLY A 214 -1.74 23.38 -18.59
N LEU A 215 -1.34 22.08 -18.80
CA LEU A 215 -0.74 21.65 -20.06
C LEU A 215 -1.70 21.98 -21.22
N PRO A 216 -1.30 22.75 -22.26
CA PRO A 216 -2.22 23.21 -23.31
C PRO A 216 -2.75 22.04 -24.14
N CYS A 217 -4.04 22.08 -24.46
CA CYS A 217 -4.65 21.12 -25.37
C CYS A 217 -4.11 21.28 -26.79
N ARG A 218 -3.75 20.18 -27.44
CA ARG A 218 -3.24 20.19 -28.82
C ARG A 218 -4.25 20.73 -29.84
N ALA A 219 -5.55 20.56 -29.57
CA ALA A 219 -6.61 20.96 -30.49
C ALA A 219 -7.05 22.42 -30.33
N CYS A 220 -7.22 22.91 -29.10
CA CYS A 220 -7.81 24.24 -28.87
C CYS A 220 -6.90 25.18 -28.05
N GLY A 221 -5.75 24.74 -27.55
CA GLY A 221 -4.83 25.55 -26.76
C GLY A 221 -5.24 25.80 -25.30
N ASN A 222 -6.46 25.46 -24.89
CA ASN A 222 -6.91 25.65 -23.51
C ASN A 222 -6.10 24.76 -22.55
N GLY A 223 -5.83 25.28 -21.35
CA GLY A 223 -5.16 24.52 -20.30
C GLY A 223 -6.01 23.35 -19.83
N THR A 224 -5.38 22.18 -19.69
CA THR A 224 -6.01 20.97 -19.18
C THR A 224 -5.68 20.74 -17.71
N ARG A 225 -6.25 19.69 -17.09
CA ARG A 225 -5.90 19.25 -15.73
C ARG A 225 -4.54 18.55 -15.66
N LEU A 226 -3.89 18.28 -16.80
CA LEU A 226 -2.59 17.65 -16.84
C LEU A 226 -1.49 18.61 -16.38
N ALA A 227 -0.45 18.05 -15.76
CA ALA A 227 0.69 18.83 -15.30
C ALA A 227 1.47 19.43 -16.48
N LYS A 228 1.80 20.70 -16.41
CA LYS A 228 2.73 21.41 -17.34
C LYS A 228 4.15 21.48 -16.78
N SER A 229 4.28 21.44 -15.44
CA SER A 229 5.58 21.43 -14.77
C SER A 229 5.48 20.67 -13.43
N HIS A 230 6.64 20.20 -12.95
CA HIS A 230 6.83 19.60 -11.64
C HIS A 230 7.81 20.44 -10.83
N THR A 231 7.55 20.60 -9.54
CA THR A 231 8.47 21.24 -8.60
C THR A 231 9.17 20.16 -7.80
N TRP A 232 10.47 20.05 -7.94
CA TRP A 232 11.37 19.26 -7.11
C TRP A 232 11.81 20.08 -5.91
N GLN A 233 11.89 19.48 -4.73
CA GLN A 233 12.32 20.17 -3.52
C GLN A 233 13.24 19.29 -2.68
N CYS A 234 14.24 19.92 -2.08
CA CYS A 234 15.07 19.34 -1.04
C CYS A 234 14.50 19.70 0.34
N HIS A 235 14.26 18.71 1.18
CA HIS A 235 13.75 18.94 2.54
C HIS A 235 14.82 19.40 3.54
N ILE A 236 16.11 19.36 3.15
CA ILE A 236 17.22 19.76 4.02
C ILE A 236 17.64 21.22 3.79
N CYS A 237 17.80 21.65 2.53
CA CYS A 237 18.24 23.01 2.22
C CYS A 237 17.17 23.86 1.50
N ASP A 238 15.95 23.36 1.39
CA ASP A 238 14.80 24.00 0.73
C ASP A 238 15.03 24.40 -0.75
N HIS A 239 16.11 23.90 -1.37
CA HIS A 239 16.33 24.13 -2.80
C HIS A 239 15.17 23.62 -3.61
N ARG A 240 14.67 24.44 -4.53
CA ARG A 240 13.56 24.12 -5.44
C ARG A 240 14.00 24.22 -6.89
N LEU A 241 13.53 23.29 -7.71
CA LEU A 241 13.73 23.28 -9.14
C LEU A 241 12.40 23.01 -9.82
N GLU A 242 11.93 23.97 -10.62
CA GLU A 242 10.78 23.76 -11.49
C GLU A 242 11.24 23.20 -12.84
N GLN A 243 10.64 22.11 -13.26
CA GLN A 243 10.95 21.45 -14.53
C GLN A 243 9.66 21.25 -15.31
N ALA A 244 9.62 21.72 -16.56
CA ALA A 244 8.53 21.46 -17.48
C ALA A 244 8.38 19.96 -17.74
N THR A 245 7.15 19.51 -17.95
CA THR A 245 6.88 18.12 -18.39
C THR A 245 7.50 17.87 -19.77
N ARG A 246 7.73 16.60 -20.10
CA ARG A 246 8.23 16.22 -21.43
C ARG A 246 7.21 16.51 -22.53
N ASP A 247 5.95 16.36 -22.19
CA ASP A 247 4.85 16.67 -23.13
C ASP A 247 4.63 18.16 -23.18
N THR A 248 4.56 18.70 -24.38
CA THR A 248 4.28 20.12 -24.63
C THR A 248 2.79 20.40 -24.80
N HIS A 249 2.00 19.39 -25.12
CA HIS A 249 0.55 19.48 -25.32
C HIS A 249 -0.17 18.24 -24.83
N ALA A 250 -1.36 18.44 -24.31
CA ALA A 250 -2.29 17.38 -23.92
C ALA A 250 -3.08 16.87 -25.13
N ASP A 251 -3.48 15.60 -25.09
CA ASP A 251 -4.47 15.03 -26.01
C ASP A 251 -5.82 15.71 -25.80
N ALA A 252 -6.60 15.90 -26.90
CA ALA A 252 -7.92 16.52 -26.85
C ALA A 252 -8.92 15.75 -25.94
N ARG A 253 -8.70 14.44 -25.76
CA ARG A 253 -9.49 13.61 -24.82
C ARG A 253 -9.35 14.00 -23.34
N CYS A 254 -8.26 14.70 -23.00
CA CYS A 254 -7.99 15.21 -21.66
C CYS A 254 -8.41 16.66 -21.47
N CYS A 255 -9.11 17.25 -22.43
CA CYS A 255 -9.49 18.66 -22.44
C CYS A 255 -10.98 18.81 -22.13
N ASP A 256 -11.31 19.52 -21.05
CA ASP A 256 -12.71 19.74 -20.64
C ASP A 256 -13.51 20.59 -21.67
N VAL A 257 -12.84 21.25 -22.64
CA VAL A 257 -13.49 22.02 -23.71
C VAL A 257 -13.73 21.17 -24.96
N CYS A 258 -12.78 20.32 -25.35
CA CYS A 258 -12.90 19.49 -26.55
C CYS A 258 -13.63 18.18 -26.28
N ASN A 259 -13.63 17.71 -25.03
CA ASN A 259 -14.26 16.48 -24.56
C ASN A 259 -14.83 16.74 -23.16
N PRO A 260 -15.97 17.45 -23.08
CA PRO A 260 -16.63 17.85 -21.84
C PRO A 260 -17.23 16.68 -21.06
#